data_416db40f53fb9e36ab4670bdd4229f9e
#
_entry.id   416db40f53fb9e36ab4670bdd4229f9e
#
_cell.length_a   1.000
_cell.length_b   1.000
_cell.length_c   1.000
_cell.angle_alpha   90.00
_cell.angle_beta   90.00
_cell.angle_gamma   90.00
#
_symmetry.space_group_name_H-M   'P 1'
#
loop_
_entity.id
_entity.type
_entity.pdbx_description
1 polymer ?
#
loop_
_entity_poly.entity_id
_entity_poly.type
_entity_poly.pdbx_seq_one_letter_code
_entity_poly.pdbx_strand_id
1 'polypeptide(L)'
;MRGLAIMAIVLHNYCHFIGRIVQENEYQFFAMNSNRLWQQLMQPDELLPVHLLSFFGHYGVPVFLFLSGFGLVRKYESGLSGMSGISGMSGMSGISGMSGISRVSGISGISAFLRYNYLKLLRMLIVGFSLFLVVDAVTPGRFAFHWENVIAQLLMYINVLPEPDKIIWPGIYWFFGLMMELYIVYRLLLYRRNSLWVIALIAGCWLLQAFCDPEGEVLNYLRYNAIGGILPFGLGILLARVSCRETSCFLLGNKQFPTGKQTVSNHPRLAWSLVFIVSCALTVAMSFHFQAWLWIPVIIIVGTVALVKAMPQWMLSATVWLGSLSAALFVAHPTARKLFITVAWKQDIYDGLLLYIIVAIAMAWAVKQIIDRIPAPRL
;
A
#
# COMPACT_ATOMS: atom_id res chain seq x y z
N MET A 1 -3.00 -9.94 3.03
CA MET A 1 -2.07 -8.92 2.47
C MET A 1 -2.39 -7.50 2.94
N ARG A 2 -3.59 -6.91 2.70
CA ARG A 2 -3.90 -5.51 3.11
C ARG A 2 -3.66 -5.24 4.59
N GLY A 3 -4.06 -6.17 5.47
CA GLY A 3 -3.86 -6.02 6.91
C GLY A 3 -2.38 -6.00 7.31
N LEU A 4 -1.56 -6.83 6.69
CA LEU A 4 -0.10 -6.83 6.90
C LEU A 4 0.52 -5.53 6.41
N ALA A 5 0.16 -5.10 5.20
CA ALA A 5 0.70 -3.88 4.60
C ALA A 5 0.39 -2.63 5.43
N ILE A 6 -0.86 -2.48 5.92
CA ILE A 6 -1.21 -1.32 6.75
C ILE A 6 -0.50 -1.36 8.10
N MET A 7 -0.37 -2.53 8.72
CA MET A 7 0.37 -2.63 9.98
C MET A 7 1.85 -2.29 9.80
N ALA A 8 2.48 -2.74 8.71
CA ALA A 8 3.86 -2.35 8.40
C ALA A 8 4.02 -0.83 8.28
N ILE A 9 3.11 -0.14 7.56
CA ILE A 9 3.11 1.33 7.43
C ILE A 9 2.90 2.02 8.77
N VAL A 10 1.94 1.56 9.58
CA VAL A 10 1.64 2.14 10.90
C VAL A 10 2.84 2.03 11.82
N LEU A 11 3.46 0.85 11.88
CA LEU A 11 4.64 0.59 12.71
C LEU A 11 5.85 1.40 12.24
N HIS A 12 6.10 1.46 10.95
CA HIS A 12 7.14 2.31 10.36
C HIS A 12 6.97 3.77 10.76
N ASN A 13 5.76 4.32 10.58
CA ASN A 13 5.47 5.71 10.92
C ASN A 13 5.63 6.04 12.41
N TYR A 14 5.49 5.07 13.31
CA TYR A 14 5.83 5.25 14.71
C TYR A 14 7.34 5.41 14.90
N CYS A 15 8.12 4.54 14.26
CA CYS A 15 9.58 4.50 14.40
C CYS A 15 10.27 5.75 13.84
N HIS A 16 9.70 6.36 12.79
CA HIS A 16 10.28 7.46 12.03
C HIS A 16 10.66 8.72 12.87
N PHE A 17 10.05 8.92 14.05
CA PHE A 17 10.32 10.06 14.94
C PHE A 17 11.29 9.75 16.08
N ILE A 18 11.84 8.57 16.13
CA ILE A 18 12.78 8.16 17.17
C ILE A 18 14.19 8.36 16.64
N GLY A 19 14.81 9.50 16.98
CA GLY A 19 16.06 9.95 16.37
C GLY A 19 17.28 9.02 16.52
N ARG A 20 17.22 8.00 17.40
CA ARG A 20 18.29 6.98 17.57
C ARG A 20 18.08 5.71 16.72
N ILE A 21 16.97 5.63 15.98
CA ILE A 21 16.64 4.46 15.16
C ILE A 21 17.21 4.62 13.75
N VAL A 22 17.56 3.49 13.12
CA VAL A 22 18.04 3.46 11.74
C VAL A 22 16.98 4.02 10.80
N GLN A 23 17.38 4.97 9.94
CA GLN A 23 16.51 5.54 8.92
C GLN A 23 16.45 4.64 7.70
N GLU A 24 15.33 4.67 7.02
CA GLU A 24 15.04 3.90 5.80
C GLU A 24 15.64 4.54 4.54
N ASN A 25 15.67 3.75 3.46
CA ASN A 25 15.86 4.19 2.10
C ASN A 25 14.51 4.06 1.37
N GLU A 26 13.65 5.08 1.42
CA GLU A 26 12.31 5.03 0.83
C GLU A 26 12.25 5.72 -0.53
N TYR A 27 12.67 6.99 -0.60
CA TYR A 27 12.59 7.81 -1.82
C TYR A 27 13.95 8.06 -2.46
N GLN A 28 15.01 7.92 -1.69
CA GLN A 28 16.41 8.03 -2.10
C GLN A 28 17.18 6.87 -1.50
N PHE A 29 18.36 6.59 -2.03
CA PHE A 29 19.21 5.52 -1.55
C PHE A 29 20.47 6.09 -0.92
N PHE A 30 20.53 6.10 0.39
CA PHE A 30 21.69 6.51 1.17
C PHE A 30 22.47 5.28 1.63
N ALA A 31 23.67 5.10 1.12
CA ALA A 31 24.54 3.99 1.54
C ALA A 31 24.81 4.01 3.04
N MET A 32 24.83 5.19 3.66
CA MET A 32 24.98 5.35 5.10
C MET A 32 23.85 4.69 5.89
N ASN A 33 22.59 4.77 5.45
CA ASN A 33 21.46 4.12 6.13
C ASN A 33 21.60 2.60 6.10
N SER A 34 21.99 2.05 4.93
CA SER A 34 22.27 0.62 4.79
C SER A 34 23.44 0.16 5.68
N ASN A 35 24.51 0.94 5.77
CA ASN A 35 25.64 0.63 6.64
C ASN A 35 25.25 0.67 8.13
N ARG A 36 24.40 1.62 8.55
CA ARG A 36 23.85 1.65 9.91
C ARG A 36 22.99 0.42 10.20
N LEU A 37 22.16 -0.01 9.24
CA LEU A 37 21.42 -1.26 9.37
C LEU A 37 22.37 -2.45 9.55
N TRP A 38 23.43 -2.52 8.76
CA TRP A 38 24.44 -3.59 8.87
C TRP A 38 25.08 -3.62 10.25
N GLN A 39 25.46 -2.46 10.79
CA GLN A 39 26.04 -2.37 12.13
C GLN A 39 25.07 -2.91 13.19
N GLN A 40 23.78 -2.57 13.10
CA GLN A 40 22.77 -3.09 14.04
C GLN A 40 22.52 -4.60 13.88
N LEU A 41 22.69 -5.15 12.69
CA LEU A 41 22.58 -6.59 12.47
C LEU A 41 23.80 -7.35 13.01
N MET A 42 24.99 -6.75 12.95
CA MET A 42 26.24 -7.36 13.48
C MET A 42 26.40 -7.19 14.98
N GLN A 43 25.88 -6.10 15.54
CA GLN A 43 25.90 -5.79 16.97
C GLN A 43 24.49 -5.41 17.43
N PRO A 44 23.60 -6.41 17.56
CA PRO A 44 22.20 -6.16 17.88
C PRO A 44 22.05 -5.62 19.31
N ASP A 45 21.26 -4.56 19.43
CA ASP A 45 20.78 -4.03 20.71
C ASP A 45 19.32 -4.47 20.98
N GLU A 46 18.78 -4.03 22.12
CA GLU A 46 17.39 -4.30 22.51
C GLU A 46 16.35 -3.70 21.56
N LEU A 47 16.76 -2.73 20.72
CA LEU A 47 15.89 -2.02 19.76
C LEU A 47 15.97 -2.63 18.35
N LEU A 48 16.67 -3.73 18.13
CA LEU A 48 16.78 -4.36 16.81
C LEU A 48 15.42 -4.56 16.11
N PRO A 49 14.33 -5.03 16.77
CA PRO A 49 13.02 -5.12 16.12
C PRO A 49 12.51 -3.77 15.62
N VAL A 50 12.73 -2.69 16.37
CA VAL A 50 12.31 -1.34 16.01
C VAL A 50 13.16 -0.79 14.84
N HIS A 51 14.47 -1.08 14.81
CA HIS A 51 15.34 -0.76 13.68
C HIS A 51 14.85 -1.43 12.38
N LEU A 52 14.48 -2.72 12.45
CA LEU A 52 13.94 -3.45 11.30
C LEU A 52 12.57 -2.91 10.86
N LEU A 53 11.69 -2.56 11.80
CA LEU A 53 10.39 -1.94 11.49
C LEU A 53 10.57 -0.56 10.86
N SER A 54 11.49 0.25 11.34
CA SER A 54 11.82 1.55 10.76
C SER A 54 12.35 1.41 9.34
N PHE A 55 13.30 0.51 9.12
CA PHE A 55 13.95 0.36 7.82
C PHE A 55 13.06 -0.29 6.76
N PHE A 56 12.25 -1.29 7.12
CA PHE A 56 11.49 -2.10 6.16
C PHE A 56 9.97 -1.84 6.15
N GLY A 57 9.44 -1.13 7.14
CA GLY A 57 7.98 -0.99 7.26
C GLY A 57 7.32 -0.20 6.14
N HIS A 58 8.02 0.75 5.50
CA HIS A 58 7.52 1.52 4.36
C HIS A 58 7.16 0.63 3.15
N TYR A 59 7.72 -0.58 3.04
CA TYR A 59 7.38 -1.52 1.97
C TYR A 59 5.92 -2.05 2.02
N GLY A 60 5.15 -1.68 3.03
CA GLY A 60 3.69 -1.81 2.98
C GLY A 60 3.06 -1.05 1.81
N VAL A 61 3.63 0.09 1.39
CA VAL A 61 3.15 0.90 0.26
C VAL A 61 3.16 0.11 -1.06
N PRO A 62 4.26 -0.50 -1.51
CA PRO A 62 4.28 -1.37 -2.69
C PRO A 62 3.22 -2.48 -2.68
N VAL A 63 2.94 -3.09 -1.53
CA VAL A 63 1.87 -4.10 -1.41
C VAL A 63 0.49 -3.50 -1.68
N PHE A 64 0.22 -2.27 -1.23
CA PHE A 64 -1.03 -1.58 -1.56
C PHE A 64 -1.14 -1.23 -3.04
N LEU A 65 -0.07 -0.77 -3.65
CA LEU A 65 -0.02 -0.48 -5.09
C LEU A 65 -0.27 -1.74 -5.92
N PHE A 66 0.39 -2.85 -5.57
CA PHE A 66 0.15 -4.15 -6.19
C PHE A 66 -1.33 -4.59 -6.09
N LEU A 67 -1.91 -4.53 -4.90
CA LEU A 67 -3.31 -4.89 -4.68
C LEU A 67 -4.29 -3.95 -5.40
N SER A 68 -3.91 -2.69 -5.60
CA SER A 68 -4.71 -1.72 -6.37
C SER A 68 -4.71 -2.06 -7.85
N GLY A 69 -3.55 -2.33 -8.46
CA GLY A 69 -3.44 -2.78 -9.85
C GLY A 69 -4.19 -4.08 -10.10
N PHE A 70 -4.01 -5.07 -9.20
CA PHE A 70 -4.73 -6.34 -9.24
C PHE A 70 -6.26 -6.15 -9.19
N GLY A 71 -6.73 -5.31 -8.27
CA GLY A 71 -8.15 -5.04 -8.08
C GLY A 71 -8.81 -4.33 -9.27
N LEU A 72 -8.08 -3.43 -9.96
CA LEU A 72 -8.58 -2.74 -11.14
C LEU A 72 -8.85 -3.72 -12.29
N VAL A 73 -7.92 -4.61 -12.57
CA VAL A 73 -8.11 -5.64 -13.61
C VAL A 73 -9.28 -6.55 -13.27
N ARG A 74 -9.36 -7.03 -12.02
CA ARG A 74 -10.47 -7.87 -11.54
C ARG A 74 -11.83 -7.15 -11.66
N LYS A 75 -11.87 -5.84 -11.46
CA LYS A 75 -13.11 -5.05 -11.53
C LYS A 75 -13.50 -4.66 -12.95
N TYR A 76 -12.53 -4.31 -13.81
CA TYR A 76 -12.81 -3.63 -15.08
C TYR A 76 -12.40 -4.41 -16.33
N GLU A 77 -11.51 -5.39 -16.25
CA GLU A 77 -11.03 -6.16 -17.40
C GLU A 77 -11.58 -7.59 -17.43
N SER A 78 -11.77 -8.23 -16.27
CA SER A 78 -12.38 -9.56 -16.21
C SER A 78 -13.87 -9.44 -16.49
N GLY A 79 -14.35 -10.04 -17.59
CA GLY A 79 -15.76 -10.07 -18.00
C GLY A 79 -16.69 -10.85 -17.04
N LEU A 80 -16.31 -11.03 -15.77
CA LEU A 80 -17.06 -11.69 -14.70
C LEU A 80 -18.26 -10.88 -14.18
N SER A 81 -18.68 -9.84 -14.91
CA SER A 81 -19.91 -9.09 -14.61
C SER A 81 -21.21 -9.93 -14.77
N GLY A 82 -21.11 -11.19 -15.18
CA GLY A 82 -22.26 -12.08 -15.38
C GLY A 82 -22.39 -13.25 -14.39
N MET A 83 -21.44 -13.45 -13.47
CA MET A 83 -21.52 -14.55 -12.50
C MET A 83 -21.79 -14.03 -11.07
N SER A 84 -23.00 -13.56 -10.84
CA SER A 84 -23.60 -13.38 -9.50
C SER A 84 -24.00 -14.76 -8.91
N GLY A 85 -23.06 -15.66 -8.75
CA GLY A 85 -23.32 -17.03 -8.29
C GLY A 85 -22.34 -17.58 -7.26
N ILE A 86 -21.29 -16.86 -6.88
CA ILE A 86 -20.37 -17.31 -5.83
C ILE A 86 -20.51 -16.36 -4.63
N SER A 87 -21.59 -16.56 -3.89
CA SER A 87 -21.77 -16.01 -2.54
C SER A 87 -20.91 -16.79 -1.55
N GLY A 88 -19.63 -16.47 -1.46
CA GLY A 88 -18.68 -17.12 -0.55
C GLY A 88 -17.52 -16.23 -0.10
N MET A 89 -17.39 -15.03 -0.67
CA MET A 89 -16.41 -14.03 -0.22
C MET A 89 -17.11 -12.76 0.25
N SER A 90 -17.98 -12.88 1.22
CA SER A 90 -18.70 -11.79 1.87
C SER A 90 -17.81 -10.99 2.84
N GLY A 91 -16.77 -10.34 2.28
CA GLY A 91 -15.94 -9.36 2.98
C GLY A 91 -15.78 -8.05 2.20
N MET A 92 -16.42 -7.94 1.02
CA MET A 92 -16.43 -6.74 0.18
C MET A 92 -17.84 -6.20 -0.03
N SER A 93 -18.66 -6.15 1.04
CA SER A 93 -19.99 -5.53 1.03
C SER A 93 -19.85 -4.00 0.85
N GLY A 94 -19.87 -3.57 -0.38
CA GLY A 94 -19.85 -2.18 -0.83
C GLY A 94 -20.08 -2.06 -2.34
N ILE A 95 -20.43 -3.15 -3.02
CA ILE A 95 -20.64 -3.19 -4.49
C ILE A 95 -22.10 -3.53 -4.83
N SER A 96 -23.02 -2.71 -4.34
CA SER A 96 -24.36 -2.64 -4.92
C SER A 96 -24.39 -1.48 -5.93
N GLY A 97 -24.04 -1.75 -7.16
CA GLY A 97 -23.98 -0.75 -8.24
C GLY A 97 -23.43 -1.30 -9.55
N MET A 98 -23.48 -2.62 -9.76
CA MET A 98 -22.82 -3.30 -10.88
C MET A 98 -23.59 -3.27 -12.22
N SER A 99 -24.76 -2.65 -12.30
CA SER A 99 -25.54 -2.59 -13.57
C SER A 99 -25.07 -1.54 -14.59
N GLY A 100 -24.08 -0.70 -14.23
CA GLY A 100 -23.56 0.35 -15.13
C GLY A 100 -22.23 0.03 -15.83
N ILE A 101 -21.61 -1.13 -15.57
CA ILE A 101 -20.21 -1.39 -15.96
C ILE A 101 -20.03 -1.72 -17.45
N SER A 102 -21.07 -2.11 -18.16
CA SER A 102 -21.00 -2.51 -19.59
C SER A 102 -20.91 -1.35 -20.60
N ARG A 103 -20.99 -0.09 -20.16
CA ARG A 103 -21.00 1.09 -21.06
C ARG A 103 -19.76 1.99 -20.99
N VAL A 104 -18.64 1.55 -20.39
CA VAL A 104 -17.44 2.39 -20.25
C VAL A 104 -16.52 2.26 -21.46
N SER A 105 -17.01 2.46 -22.67
CA SER A 105 -16.23 2.60 -23.89
C SER A 105 -16.41 4.01 -24.47
N GLY A 106 -15.39 4.84 -24.34
CA GLY A 106 -15.40 6.21 -24.87
C GLY A 106 -14.94 7.28 -23.88
N ILE A 107 -14.90 8.52 -24.29
CA ILE A 107 -14.45 9.67 -23.49
C ILE A 107 -15.32 9.84 -22.22
N SER A 108 -16.63 9.63 -22.30
CA SER A 108 -17.52 9.66 -21.15
C SER A 108 -17.17 8.61 -20.09
N GLY A 109 -16.69 7.44 -20.53
CA GLY A 109 -16.24 6.38 -19.63
C GLY A 109 -14.94 6.68 -18.87
N ILE A 110 -14.02 7.44 -19.46
CA ILE A 110 -12.78 7.88 -18.78
C ILE A 110 -13.13 8.86 -17.66
N SER A 111 -13.92 9.89 -17.97
CA SER A 111 -14.34 10.89 -16.99
C SER A 111 -15.09 10.27 -15.81
N ALA A 112 -16.05 9.36 -16.07
CA ALA A 112 -16.79 8.66 -15.03
C ALA A 112 -15.86 7.81 -14.15
N PHE A 113 -14.89 7.09 -14.76
CA PHE A 113 -13.91 6.29 -14.02
C PHE A 113 -13.04 7.17 -13.12
N LEU A 114 -12.49 8.27 -13.63
CA LEU A 114 -11.63 9.17 -12.87
C LEU A 114 -12.41 9.86 -11.75
N ARG A 115 -13.60 10.38 -12.04
CA ARG A 115 -14.51 11.00 -11.06
C ARG A 115 -14.85 10.03 -9.91
N TYR A 116 -15.21 8.79 -10.24
CA TYR A 116 -15.53 7.78 -9.24
C TYR A 116 -14.34 7.51 -8.30
N ASN A 117 -13.15 7.28 -8.87
CA ASN A 117 -11.97 6.97 -8.06
C ASN A 117 -11.50 8.20 -7.26
N TYR A 118 -11.56 9.40 -7.85
CA TYR A 118 -11.27 10.64 -7.15
C TYR A 118 -12.21 10.84 -5.94
N LEU A 119 -13.53 10.77 -6.14
CA LEU A 119 -14.49 10.94 -5.05
C LEU A 119 -14.35 9.87 -3.97
N LYS A 120 -13.99 8.63 -4.35
CA LYS A 120 -13.72 7.56 -3.41
C LYS A 120 -12.51 7.87 -2.52
N LEU A 121 -11.43 8.39 -3.09
CA LEU A 121 -10.23 8.80 -2.34
C LEU A 121 -10.51 10.07 -1.52
N LEU A 122 -11.17 11.05 -2.12
CA LEU A 122 -11.51 12.32 -1.47
C LEU A 122 -12.34 12.12 -0.20
N ARG A 123 -13.30 11.21 -0.21
CA ARG A 123 -14.10 10.86 0.96
C ARG A 123 -13.23 10.44 2.16
N MET A 124 -12.22 9.61 1.93
CA MET A 124 -11.30 9.17 2.97
C MET A 124 -10.36 10.29 3.40
N LEU A 125 -9.83 11.02 2.42
CA LEU A 125 -8.93 12.14 2.64
C LEU A 125 -9.58 13.24 3.49
N ILE A 126 -10.80 13.67 3.18
CA ILE A 126 -11.51 14.71 3.93
C ILE A 126 -11.71 14.29 5.39
N VAL A 127 -12.17 13.06 5.64
CA VAL A 127 -12.40 12.58 7.00
C VAL A 127 -11.09 12.54 7.79
N GLY A 128 -10.03 11.98 7.21
CA GLY A 128 -8.72 11.90 7.87
C GLY A 128 -8.09 13.27 8.10
N PHE A 129 -8.14 14.13 7.10
CA PHE A 129 -7.56 15.48 7.18
C PHE A 129 -8.31 16.36 8.18
N SER A 130 -9.65 16.33 8.18
CA SER A 130 -10.46 17.06 9.16
C SER A 130 -10.18 16.58 10.60
N LEU A 131 -10.07 15.25 10.79
CA LEU A 131 -9.72 14.70 12.11
C LEU A 131 -8.33 15.18 12.55
N PHE A 132 -7.35 15.17 11.65
CA PHE A 132 -6.01 15.66 11.95
C PHE A 132 -6.01 17.14 12.32
N LEU A 133 -6.71 17.98 11.55
CA LEU A 133 -6.81 19.43 11.82
C LEU A 133 -7.41 19.72 13.20
N VAL A 134 -8.47 19.00 13.58
CA VAL A 134 -9.10 19.15 14.91
C VAL A 134 -8.12 18.80 16.02
N VAL A 135 -7.41 17.68 15.88
CA VAL A 135 -6.43 17.26 16.90
C VAL A 135 -5.23 18.19 16.93
N ASP A 136 -4.72 18.64 15.79
CA ASP A 136 -3.62 19.58 15.70
C ASP A 136 -3.97 20.93 16.37
N ALA A 137 -5.22 21.39 16.23
CA ALA A 137 -5.69 22.63 16.83
C ALA A 137 -5.72 22.61 18.37
N VAL A 138 -5.88 21.42 18.98
CA VAL A 138 -5.97 21.25 20.45
C VAL A 138 -4.71 20.67 21.08
N THR A 139 -3.71 20.28 20.27
CA THR A 139 -2.45 19.71 20.76
C THR A 139 -1.29 20.71 20.64
N PRO A 140 -0.24 20.61 21.48
CA PRO A 140 0.96 21.45 21.34
C PRO A 140 1.71 21.18 20.02
N GLY A 141 2.50 22.15 19.57
CA GLY A 141 3.30 22.03 18.36
C GLY A 141 2.45 22.01 17.10
N ARG A 142 1.57 23.01 16.94
CA ARG A 142 0.69 23.15 15.77
C ARG A 142 1.49 23.30 14.50
N PHE A 143 1.01 22.65 13.43
CA PHE A 143 1.56 22.80 12.10
C PHE A 143 1.00 24.05 11.41
N ALA A 144 1.83 24.69 10.56
CA ALA A 144 1.37 25.74 9.68
C ALA A 144 0.77 25.13 8.40
N PHE A 145 -0.42 25.59 8.03
CA PHE A 145 -1.08 25.16 6.81
C PHE A 145 -1.17 26.31 5.83
N HIS A 146 -0.45 26.20 4.72
CA HIS A 146 -0.57 27.12 3.59
C HIS A 146 -1.72 26.68 2.71
N TRP A 147 -2.58 27.59 2.32
CA TRP A 147 -3.81 27.28 1.57
C TRP A 147 -3.51 26.61 0.21
N GLU A 148 -2.39 26.98 -0.44
CA GLU A 148 -1.94 26.36 -1.69
C GLU A 148 -1.69 24.86 -1.53
N ASN A 149 -1.04 24.47 -0.45
CA ASN A 149 -0.75 23.07 -0.14
C ASN A 149 -2.02 22.30 0.24
N VAL A 150 -2.96 22.96 0.93
CA VAL A 150 -4.27 22.35 1.23
C VAL A 150 -5.05 22.09 -0.05
N ILE A 151 -5.06 23.04 -0.99
CA ILE A 151 -5.69 22.84 -2.31
C ILE A 151 -4.99 21.72 -3.08
N ALA A 152 -3.66 21.70 -3.13
CA ALA A 152 -2.89 20.66 -3.78
C ALA A 152 -3.20 19.26 -3.20
N GLN A 153 -3.35 19.18 -1.87
CA GLN A 153 -3.72 17.94 -1.19
C GLN A 153 -5.15 17.50 -1.54
N LEU A 154 -6.13 18.41 -1.51
CA LEU A 154 -7.52 18.09 -1.81
C LEU A 154 -7.73 17.73 -3.29
N LEU A 155 -7.00 18.36 -4.20
CA LEU A 155 -7.01 18.04 -5.63
C LEU A 155 -6.10 16.84 -5.99
N MET A 156 -5.40 16.27 -4.99
CA MET A 156 -4.55 15.05 -5.12
C MET A 156 -3.41 15.23 -6.14
N TYR A 157 -2.76 16.39 -6.15
CA TYR A 157 -1.52 16.60 -6.92
C TYR A 157 -0.33 17.03 -6.04
N ILE A 158 -0.47 16.94 -4.70
CA ILE A 158 0.59 17.31 -3.76
C ILE A 158 1.90 16.54 -4.00
N ASN A 159 1.81 15.30 -4.46
CA ASN A 159 2.95 14.43 -4.76
C ASN A 159 3.80 14.92 -5.95
N VAL A 160 3.28 15.83 -6.77
CA VAL A 160 4.02 16.48 -7.89
C VAL A 160 4.82 17.69 -7.41
N LEU A 161 4.59 18.17 -6.18
CA LEU A 161 5.35 19.25 -5.59
C LEU A 161 6.65 18.73 -4.93
N PRO A 162 7.66 19.57 -4.78
CA PRO A 162 8.88 19.20 -4.04
C PRO A 162 8.57 18.79 -2.60
N GLU A 163 9.24 17.76 -2.09
CA GLU A 163 9.12 17.29 -0.70
C GLU A 163 7.67 17.15 -0.20
N PRO A 164 6.81 16.40 -0.88
CA PRO A 164 5.37 16.38 -0.64
C PRO A 164 4.97 15.87 0.75
N ASP A 165 5.85 15.15 1.43
CA ASP A 165 5.70 14.66 2.80
C ASP A 165 6.02 15.71 3.87
N LYS A 166 6.69 16.82 3.50
CA LYS A 166 7.12 17.87 4.42
C LYS A 166 6.31 19.16 4.30
N ILE A 167 5.79 19.46 3.10
CA ILE A 167 5.09 20.73 2.82
C ILE A 167 3.68 20.81 3.41
N ILE A 168 3.07 19.68 3.77
CA ILE A 168 1.78 19.61 4.44
C ILE A 168 1.71 18.42 5.40
N TRP A 169 0.95 18.56 6.48
CA TRP A 169 0.66 17.47 7.41
C TRP A 169 -0.80 17.03 7.31
N PRO A 170 -1.07 15.71 7.40
CA PRO A 170 -0.12 14.59 7.49
C PRO A 170 0.65 14.33 6.19
N GLY A 171 1.99 14.28 6.29
CA GLY A 171 2.87 14.11 5.13
C GLY A 171 2.55 12.88 4.29
N ILE A 172 2.20 11.76 4.92
CA ILE A 172 1.88 10.50 4.22
C ILE A 172 0.69 10.59 3.23
N TYR A 173 -0.07 11.66 3.25
CA TYR A 173 -1.21 11.83 2.35
C TYR A 173 -0.81 12.14 0.89
N TRP A 174 0.49 12.34 0.61
CA TRP A 174 1.00 12.34 -0.76
C TRP A 174 0.56 11.09 -1.54
N PHE A 175 0.37 9.96 -0.84
CA PHE A 175 -0.10 8.69 -1.42
C PHE A 175 -1.44 8.79 -2.15
N PHE A 176 -2.33 9.69 -1.76
CA PHE A 176 -3.60 9.93 -2.47
C PHE A 176 -3.35 10.47 -3.88
N GLY A 177 -2.37 11.38 -4.02
CA GLY A 177 -1.93 11.90 -5.31
C GLY A 177 -1.34 10.80 -6.19
N LEU A 178 -0.38 10.03 -5.66
CA LEU A 178 0.18 8.87 -6.36
C LEU A 178 -0.90 7.89 -6.83
N MET A 179 -1.88 7.59 -5.98
CA MET A 179 -2.98 6.70 -6.37
C MET A 179 -3.82 7.28 -7.50
N MET A 180 -4.06 8.59 -7.51
CA MET A 180 -4.81 9.24 -8.58
C MET A 180 -4.03 9.23 -9.89
N GLU A 181 -2.73 9.50 -9.88
CA GLU A 181 -1.85 9.36 -11.05
C GLU A 181 -1.88 7.94 -11.62
N LEU A 182 -1.73 6.92 -10.77
CA LEU A 182 -1.78 5.52 -11.21
C LEU A 182 -3.14 5.13 -11.79
N TYR A 183 -4.24 5.70 -11.30
CA TYR A 183 -5.56 5.51 -11.91
C TYR A 183 -5.64 6.17 -13.30
N ILE A 184 -5.04 7.34 -13.48
CA ILE A 184 -4.93 8.01 -14.78
C ILE A 184 -4.08 7.16 -15.73
N VAL A 185 -2.88 6.74 -15.30
CA VAL A 185 -1.98 5.86 -16.06
C VAL A 185 -2.70 4.55 -16.45
N TYR A 186 -3.37 3.91 -15.50
CA TYR A 186 -4.14 2.70 -15.78
C TYR A 186 -5.17 2.94 -16.87
N ARG A 187 -6.00 3.97 -16.72
CA ARG A 187 -7.12 4.18 -17.63
C ARG A 187 -6.71 4.63 -19.03
N LEU A 188 -5.66 5.45 -19.14
CA LEU A 188 -5.19 6.00 -20.41
C LEU A 188 -4.21 5.08 -21.13
N LEU A 189 -3.28 4.46 -20.39
CA LEU A 189 -2.15 3.74 -20.98
C LEU A 189 -2.25 2.21 -20.87
N LEU A 190 -2.87 1.67 -19.81
CA LEU A 190 -2.78 0.24 -19.49
C LEU A 190 -4.09 -0.53 -19.68
N TYR A 191 -5.24 0.14 -19.60
CA TYR A 191 -6.55 -0.50 -19.65
C TYR A 191 -6.74 -1.30 -20.96
N ARG A 192 -6.93 -2.62 -20.83
CA ARG A 192 -7.10 -3.56 -21.95
C ARG A 192 -5.96 -3.57 -22.98
N ARG A 193 -4.82 -2.97 -22.68
CA ARG A 193 -3.62 -3.04 -23.54
C ARG A 193 -2.91 -4.37 -23.35
N ASN A 194 -2.07 -4.74 -24.31
CA ASN A 194 -1.26 -5.95 -24.23
C ASN A 194 -0.37 -5.94 -22.97
N SER A 195 -0.18 -7.11 -22.36
CA SER A 195 0.71 -7.28 -21.20
C SER A 195 2.16 -6.87 -21.49
N LEU A 196 2.64 -7.02 -22.73
CA LEU A 196 3.97 -6.53 -23.14
C LEU A 196 4.10 -5.02 -22.99
N TRP A 197 3.02 -4.25 -23.23
CA TRP A 197 3.01 -2.82 -23.01
C TRP A 197 3.16 -2.45 -21.53
N VAL A 198 2.53 -3.21 -20.63
CA VAL A 198 2.70 -3.05 -19.18
C VAL A 198 4.15 -3.32 -18.77
N ILE A 199 4.74 -4.40 -19.30
CA ILE A 199 6.15 -4.75 -19.05
C ILE A 199 7.09 -3.66 -19.59
N ALA A 200 6.86 -3.15 -20.80
CA ALA A 200 7.65 -2.08 -21.37
C ALA A 200 7.59 -0.80 -20.53
N LEU A 201 6.40 -0.44 -20.02
CA LEU A 201 6.26 0.73 -19.16
C LEU A 201 6.98 0.52 -17.80
N ILE A 202 6.87 -0.66 -17.19
CA ILE A 202 7.63 -1.00 -15.97
C ILE A 202 9.14 -0.87 -16.25
N ALA A 203 9.62 -1.48 -17.33
CA ALA A 203 11.05 -1.45 -17.67
C ALA A 203 11.56 -0.02 -17.94
N GLY A 204 10.80 0.80 -18.69
CA GLY A 204 11.15 2.20 -18.94
C GLY A 204 11.22 3.03 -17.64
N CYS A 205 10.23 2.91 -16.77
CA CYS A 205 10.23 3.62 -15.49
C CYS A 205 11.32 3.12 -14.52
N TRP A 206 11.64 1.83 -14.55
CA TRP A 206 12.75 1.28 -13.77
C TRP A 206 14.09 1.80 -14.29
N LEU A 207 14.30 1.80 -15.61
CA LEU A 207 15.53 2.34 -16.22
C LEU A 207 15.71 3.82 -15.89
N LEU A 208 14.65 4.63 -15.96
CA LEU A 208 14.73 6.04 -15.57
C LEU A 208 15.23 6.21 -14.13
N GLN A 209 14.75 5.39 -13.19
CA GLN A 209 15.22 5.43 -11.80
C GLN A 209 16.64 4.89 -11.66
N ALA A 210 17.01 3.84 -12.39
CA ALA A 210 18.33 3.18 -12.29
C ALA A 210 19.48 4.06 -12.78
N PHE A 211 19.20 5.05 -13.65
CA PHE A 211 20.18 6.03 -14.14
C PHE A 211 20.21 7.33 -13.33
N CYS A 212 19.34 7.49 -12.31
CA CYS A 212 19.40 8.64 -11.42
C CYS A 212 20.56 8.52 -10.44
N ASP A 213 21.02 9.67 -9.92
CA ASP A 213 21.86 9.71 -8.73
C ASP A 213 21.07 9.12 -7.55
N PRO A 214 21.61 8.10 -6.84
CA PRO A 214 20.95 7.44 -5.73
C PRO A 214 20.51 8.39 -4.61
N GLU A 215 21.28 9.42 -4.30
CA GLU A 215 21.00 10.42 -3.27
C GLU A 215 20.36 11.69 -3.83
N GLY A 216 20.13 11.74 -5.16
CA GLY A 216 19.69 12.93 -5.87
C GLY A 216 18.21 13.24 -5.73
N GLU A 217 17.86 14.53 -5.80
CA GLU A 217 16.49 15.03 -5.74
C GLU A 217 15.61 14.53 -6.90
N VAL A 218 16.21 14.22 -8.05
CA VAL A 218 15.47 13.68 -9.20
C VAL A 218 14.90 12.29 -8.86
N LEU A 219 15.68 11.43 -8.21
CA LEU A 219 15.21 10.12 -7.77
C LEU A 219 14.09 10.28 -6.75
N ASN A 220 14.27 11.17 -5.77
CA ASN A 220 13.26 11.50 -4.77
C ASN A 220 11.92 11.86 -5.45
N TYR A 221 11.96 12.83 -6.36
CA TYR A 221 10.78 13.26 -7.11
C TYR A 221 10.11 12.12 -7.89
N LEU A 222 10.88 11.30 -8.61
CA LEU A 222 10.33 10.17 -9.38
C LEU A 222 9.65 9.14 -8.48
N ARG A 223 10.17 8.92 -7.27
CA ARG A 223 9.67 7.93 -6.32
C ARG A 223 8.32 8.32 -5.69
N TYR A 224 8.05 9.62 -5.52
CA TYR A 224 6.74 10.11 -5.06
C TYR A 224 5.64 10.04 -6.14
N ASN A 225 6.01 9.83 -7.41
CA ASN A 225 5.12 9.86 -8.55
C ASN A 225 4.87 8.47 -9.17
N ALA A 226 4.01 8.41 -10.19
CA ALA A 226 3.64 7.17 -10.85
C ALA A 226 4.85 6.37 -11.37
N ILE A 227 5.97 7.02 -11.70
CA ILE A 227 7.20 6.36 -12.14
C ILE A 227 7.75 5.44 -11.05
N GLY A 228 7.77 5.87 -9.79
CA GLY A 228 8.16 5.03 -8.65
C GLY A 228 7.14 3.96 -8.31
N GLY A 229 5.85 4.25 -8.50
CA GLY A 229 4.75 3.35 -8.17
C GLY A 229 4.42 2.28 -9.22
N ILE A 230 4.91 2.45 -10.48
CA ILE A 230 4.46 1.60 -11.59
C ILE A 230 4.89 0.15 -11.48
N LEU A 231 6.08 -0.13 -10.92
CA LEU A 231 6.59 -1.50 -10.78
C LEU A 231 5.64 -2.38 -9.97
N PRO A 232 5.33 -2.10 -8.68
CA PRO A 232 4.41 -2.90 -7.91
C PRO A 232 2.97 -2.88 -8.46
N PHE A 233 2.50 -1.74 -8.94
CA PHE A 233 1.16 -1.59 -9.51
C PHE A 233 0.98 -2.40 -10.81
N GLY A 234 1.95 -2.34 -11.71
CA GLY A 234 1.96 -3.09 -12.97
C GLY A 234 2.08 -4.60 -12.75
N LEU A 235 2.88 -5.03 -11.76
CA LEU A 235 2.91 -6.45 -11.37
C LEU A 235 1.53 -6.94 -10.91
N GLY A 236 0.78 -6.11 -10.18
CA GLY A 236 -0.60 -6.42 -9.81
C GLY A 236 -1.50 -6.63 -11.04
N ILE A 237 -1.38 -5.75 -12.04
CA ILE A 237 -2.10 -5.87 -13.31
C ILE A 237 -1.74 -7.18 -14.03
N LEU A 238 -0.44 -7.46 -14.17
CA LEU A 238 0.04 -8.66 -14.88
C LEU A 238 -0.45 -9.95 -14.20
N LEU A 239 -0.31 -10.05 -12.88
CA LEU A 239 -0.75 -11.22 -12.14
C LEU A 239 -2.27 -11.42 -12.22
N ALA A 240 -3.05 -10.33 -12.14
CA ALA A 240 -4.50 -10.42 -12.27
C ALA A 240 -4.92 -10.93 -13.65
N ARG A 241 -4.26 -10.48 -14.72
CA ARG A 241 -4.53 -10.94 -16.09
C ARG A 241 -4.21 -12.42 -16.29
N VAL A 242 -3.09 -12.90 -15.75
CA VAL A 242 -2.74 -14.33 -15.76
C VAL A 242 -3.81 -15.14 -15.02
N SER A 243 -4.15 -14.75 -13.80
CA SER A 243 -5.17 -15.43 -12.99
C SER A 243 -6.56 -15.44 -13.66
N CYS A 244 -6.93 -14.37 -14.36
CA CYS A 244 -8.21 -14.34 -15.10
C CYS A 244 -8.20 -15.28 -16.31
N ARG A 245 -7.09 -15.41 -17.02
CA ARG A 245 -6.95 -16.34 -18.15
C ARG A 245 -7.06 -17.79 -17.69
N GLU A 246 -6.38 -18.18 -16.62
CA GLU A 246 -6.46 -19.51 -16.05
C GLU A 246 -7.89 -19.88 -15.64
N THR A 247 -8.59 -18.97 -14.96
CA THR A 247 -9.98 -19.16 -14.54
C THR A 247 -10.91 -19.31 -15.77
N SER A 248 -10.72 -18.50 -16.81
CA SER A 248 -11.50 -18.57 -18.04
C SER A 248 -11.24 -19.87 -18.82
N CYS A 249 -9.98 -20.28 -18.94
CA CYS A 249 -9.62 -21.56 -19.57
C CYS A 249 -10.18 -22.74 -18.80
N PHE A 250 -10.25 -22.68 -17.48
CA PHE A 250 -10.83 -23.71 -16.63
C PHE A 250 -12.36 -23.81 -16.80
N LEU A 251 -13.05 -22.68 -16.90
CA LEU A 251 -14.51 -22.64 -17.09
C LEU A 251 -14.95 -23.04 -18.51
N LEU A 252 -14.13 -22.78 -19.52
CA LEU A 252 -14.40 -23.16 -20.92
C LEU A 252 -13.96 -24.59 -21.24
N GLY A 253 -12.96 -25.12 -20.54
CA GLY A 253 -12.58 -26.50 -20.62
C GLY A 253 -13.37 -27.33 -19.59
N ASN A 254 -14.30 -28.15 -20.04
CA ASN A 254 -15.20 -29.03 -19.26
C ASN A 254 -14.44 -30.01 -18.30
N LYS A 255 -13.41 -29.52 -17.59
CA LYS A 255 -12.66 -30.28 -16.59
C LYS A 255 -13.39 -30.21 -15.28
N GLN A 256 -14.05 -31.30 -14.93
CA GLN A 256 -14.63 -31.52 -13.61
C GLN A 256 -13.57 -31.24 -12.53
N PHE A 257 -13.97 -30.50 -11.49
CA PHE A 257 -13.15 -30.39 -10.28
C PHE A 257 -12.85 -31.80 -9.78
N PRO A 258 -11.59 -32.13 -9.50
CA PRO A 258 -11.32 -33.35 -8.77
C PRO A 258 -11.98 -33.22 -7.38
N THR A 259 -13.10 -33.94 -7.20
CA THR A 259 -13.79 -34.07 -5.91
C THR A 259 -13.02 -34.97 -4.93
N GLY A 260 -11.71 -35.04 -5.06
CA GLY A 260 -10.84 -35.68 -4.09
C GLY A 260 -10.63 -34.78 -2.89
N LYS A 261 -10.98 -35.27 -1.70
CA LYS A 261 -10.49 -34.71 -0.42
C LYS A 261 -8.99 -34.47 -0.57
N GLN A 262 -8.59 -33.20 -0.78
CA GLN A 262 -7.18 -32.85 -0.67
C GLN A 262 -6.78 -33.12 0.78
N THR A 263 -6.11 -34.25 0.99
CA THR A 263 -5.32 -34.45 2.21
C THR A 263 -4.34 -33.28 2.24
N VAL A 264 -4.59 -32.34 3.15
CA VAL A 264 -3.72 -31.19 3.39
C VAL A 264 -2.42 -31.77 3.96
N SER A 265 -1.50 -32.14 3.08
CA SER A 265 -0.15 -32.46 3.50
C SER A 265 0.48 -31.18 4.09
N ASN A 266 1.22 -31.28 5.18
CA ASN A 266 1.91 -30.15 5.79
C ASN A 266 3.05 -29.56 4.91
N HIS A 267 3.40 -30.24 3.81
CA HIS A 267 4.44 -29.85 2.88
C HIS A 267 4.25 -28.46 2.23
N PRO A 268 3.05 -28.04 1.78
CA PRO A 268 2.92 -26.73 1.14
C PRO A 268 3.15 -25.56 2.10
N ARG A 269 2.80 -25.67 3.38
CA ARG A 269 3.03 -24.58 4.36
C ARG A 269 4.52 -24.39 4.61
N LEU A 270 5.28 -25.46 4.78
CA LEU A 270 6.73 -25.40 4.97
C LEU A 270 7.40 -24.75 3.75
N ALA A 271 7.03 -25.13 2.54
CA ALA A 271 7.57 -24.53 1.33
C ALA A 271 7.30 -23.01 1.28
N TRP A 272 6.09 -22.58 1.61
CA TRP A 272 5.77 -21.14 1.68
C TRP A 272 6.51 -20.41 2.79
N SER A 273 6.74 -21.05 3.94
CA SER A 273 7.57 -20.48 5.01
C SER A 273 9.02 -20.29 4.55
N LEU A 274 9.58 -21.25 3.82
CA LEU A 274 10.92 -21.13 3.24
C LEU A 274 10.98 -19.98 2.22
N VAL A 275 10.01 -19.87 1.32
CA VAL A 275 9.94 -18.74 0.38
C VAL A 275 9.88 -17.41 1.11
N PHE A 276 9.13 -17.31 2.21
CA PHE A 276 9.08 -16.11 3.03
C PHE A 276 10.43 -15.78 3.66
N ILE A 277 11.09 -16.75 4.27
CA ILE A 277 12.43 -16.57 4.90
C ILE A 277 13.45 -16.13 3.85
N VAL A 278 13.48 -16.79 2.69
CA VAL A 278 14.36 -16.41 1.58
C VAL A 278 14.05 -14.99 1.10
N SER A 279 12.77 -14.61 1.00
CA SER A 279 12.38 -13.24 0.63
C SER A 279 12.88 -12.21 1.65
N CYS A 280 12.82 -12.51 2.95
CA CYS A 280 13.35 -11.63 3.98
C CYS A 280 14.89 -11.47 3.84
N ALA A 281 15.61 -12.58 3.67
CA ALA A 281 17.08 -12.56 3.49
C ALA A 281 17.48 -11.79 2.21
N LEU A 282 16.77 -12.01 1.10
CA LEU A 282 17.00 -11.28 -0.15
C LEU A 282 16.70 -9.78 0.01
N THR A 283 15.64 -9.42 0.72
CA THR A 283 15.31 -8.00 0.98
C THR A 283 16.44 -7.30 1.73
N VAL A 284 16.99 -7.94 2.76
CA VAL A 284 18.15 -7.42 3.49
C VAL A 284 19.37 -7.31 2.56
N ALA A 285 19.72 -8.38 1.83
CA ALA A 285 20.87 -8.39 0.93
C ALA A 285 20.77 -7.32 -0.18
N MET A 286 19.60 -7.15 -0.76
CA MET A 286 19.36 -6.17 -1.82
C MET A 286 19.37 -4.71 -1.32
N SER A 287 19.20 -4.48 -0.02
CA SER A 287 19.22 -3.15 0.59
C SER A 287 20.62 -2.50 0.62
N PHE A 288 21.67 -3.22 0.24
CA PHE A 288 23.05 -2.70 0.20
C PHE A 288 23.50 -2.21 -1.18
N HIS A 289 22.71 -2.44 -2.22
CA HIS A 289 23.07 -2.06 -3.60
C HIS A 289 21.90 -1.32 -4.26
N PHE A 290 22.15 -0.13 -4.77
CA PHE A 290 21.14 0.76 -5.33
C PHE A 290 20.24 0.07 -6.40
N GLN A 291 20.84 -0.54 -7.42
CA GLN A 291 20.05 -1.18 -8.50
C GLN A 291 19.25 -2.38 -7.98
N ALA A 292 19.79 -3.12 -7.01
CA ALA A 292 19.06 -4.23 -6.37
C ALA A 292 17.91 -3.70 -5.50
N TRP A 293 18.13 -2.61 -4.76
CA TRP A 293 17.12 -1.96 -3.94
C TRP A 293 15.87 -1.56 -4.75
N LEU A 294 16.00 -1.14 -5.99
CA LEU A 294 14.86 -0.83 -6.86
C LEU A 294 13.93 -2.05 -7.11
N TRP A 295 14.43 -3.28 -6.95
CA TRP A 295 13.66 -4.52 -7.10
C TRP A 295 13.05 -5.04 -5.80
N ILE A 296 13.39 -4.49 -4.66
CA ILE A 296 12.86 -4.95 -3.35
C ILE A 296 11.32 -5.02 -3.34
N PRO A 297 10.56 -4.08 -3.94
CA PRO A 297 9.10 -4.18 -4.00
C PRO A 297 8.59 -5.52 -4.55
N VAL A 298 9.30 -6.12 -5.52
CA VAL A 298 8.95 -7.44 -6.08
C VAL A 298 9.12 -8.53 -5.04
N ILE A 299 10.25 -8.53 -4.35
CA ILE A 299 10.58 -9.53 -3.32
C ILE A 299 9.60 -9.44 -2.15
N ILE A 300 9.27 -8.23 -1.72
CA ILE A 300 8.28 -7.99 -0.66
C ILE A 300 6.89 -8.51 -1.05
N ILE A 301 6.45 -8.31 -2.29
CA ILE A 301 5.17 -8.83 -2.78
C ILE A 301 5.18 -10.37 -2.73
N VAL A 302 6.25 -11.01 -3.21
CA VAL A 302 6.42 -12.47 -3.17
C VAL A 302 6.42 -12.96 -1.72
N GLY A 303 7.23 -12.34 -0.85
CA GLY A 303 7.31 -12.67 0.58
C GLY A 303 5.96 -12.50 1.29
N THR A 304 5.21 -11.42 0.97
CA THR A 304 3.88 -11.20 1.56
C THR A 304 2.87 -12.26 1.10
N VAL A 305 2.91 -12.67 -0.15
CA VAL A 305 2.06 -13.79 -0.65
C VAL A 305 2.43 -15.08 0.06
N ALA A 306 3.73 -15.36 0.18
CA ALA A 306 4.24 -16.56 0.85
C ALA A 306 3.84 -16.59 2.32
N LEU A 307 4.00 -15.47 3.03
CA LEU A 307 3.58 -15.34 4.43
C LEU A 307 2.09 -15.63 4.60
N VAL A 308 1.22 -15.02 3.77
CA VAL A 308 -0.24 -15.25 3.83
C VAL A 308 -0.59 -16.71 3.60
N LYS A 309 0.13 -17.41 2.70
CA LYS A 309 -0.09 -18.85 2.44
C LYS A 309 0.46 -19.76 3.53
N ALA A 310 1.48 -19.32 4.26
CA ALA A 310 2.05 -20.04 5.39
C ALA A 310 1.25 -19.86 6.70
N MET A 311 0.52 -18.74 6.83
CA MET A 311 -0.20 -18.39 8.06
C MET A 311 -1.23 -19.43 8.50
N PRO A 312 -1.35 -19.70 9.81
CA PRO A 312 -2.48 -20.44 10.36
C PRO A 312 -3.77 -19.63 10.25
N GLN A 313 -4.92 -20.32 10.29
CA GLN A 313 -6.23 -19.72 10.01
C GLN A 313 -6.58 -18.56 10.97
N TRP A 314 -6.20 -18.65 12.25
CA TRP A 314 -6.48 -17.59 13.22
C TRP A 314 -5.73 -16.28 12.90
N MET A 315 -4.45 -16.37 12.49
CA MET A 315 -3.69 -15.22 12.04
C MET A 315 -4.26 -14.64 10.75
N LEU A 316 -4.68 -15.52 9.82
CA LEU A 316 -5.32 -15.09 8.58
C LEU A 316 -6.59 -14.32 8.87
N SER A 317 -7.45 -14.78 9.79
CA SER A 317 -8.67 -14.09 10.20
C SER A 317 -8.39 -12.70 10.79
N ALA A 318 -7.37 -12.59 11.66
CA ALA A 318 -6.96 -11.32 12.24
C ALA A 318 -6.44 -10.35 11.14
N THR A 319 -5.63 -10.84 10.19
CA THR A 319 -5.13 -10.01 9.09
C THR A 319 -6.22 -9.61 8.10
N VAL A 320 -7.26 -10.42 7.90
CA VAL A 320 -8.44 -10.06 7.10
C VAL A 320 -9.23 -8.95 7.81
N TRP A 321 -9.45 -9.07 9.11
CA TRP A 321 -10.12 -8.04 9.90
C TRP A 321 -9.36 -6.70 9.83
N LEU A 322 -8.05 -6.69 10.07
CA LEU A 322 -7.20 -5.50 9.90
C LEU A 322 -7.27 -4.94 8.47
N GLY A 323 -7.33 -5.83 7.47
CA GLY A 323 -7.50 -5.44 6.08
C GLY A 323 -8.80 -4.69 5.81
N SER A 324 -9.88 -5.00 6.55
CA SER A 324 -11.16 -4.28 6.46
C SER A 324 -11.09 -2.86 7.04
N LEU A 325 -10.16 -2.62 7.95
CA LEU A 325 -9.89 -1.32 8.57
C LEU A 325 -8.79 -0.53 7.83
N SER A 326 -8.12 -1.12 6.83
CA SER A 326 -6.88 -0.59 6.28
C SER A 326 -6.98 0.85 5.78
N ALA A 327 -8.07 1.22 5.11
CA ALA A 327 -8.28 2.58 4.62
C ALA A 327 -8.48 3.59 5.76
N ALA A 328 -9.28 3.23 6.76
CA ALA A 328 -9.50 4.07 7.94
C ALA A 328 -8.24 4.18 8.80
N LEU A 329 -7.49 3.08 8.94
CA LEU A 329 -6.23 3.06 9.67
C LEU A 329 -5.17 3.92 8.97
N PHE A 330 -5.13 3.90 7.63
CA PHE A 330 -4.24 4.76 6.86
C PHE A 330 -4.47 6.25 7.12
N VAL A 331 -5.72 6.69 7.23
CA VAL A 331 -6.02 8.12 7.47
C VAL A 331 -6.05 8.50 8.96
N ALA A 332 -6.21 7.53 9.87
CA ALA A 332 -6.31 7.82 11.30
C ALA A 332 -4.95 7.79 12.03
N HIS A 333 -4.02 6.91 11.62
CA HIS A 333 -2.77 6.72 12.38
C HIS A 333 -1.87 7.95 12.50
N PRO A 334 -1.83 8.92 11.53
CA PRO A 334 -1.05 10.14 11.74
C PRO A 334 -1.60 10.99 12.87
N THR A 335 -2.93 10.98 13.04
CA THR A 335 -3.58 11.69 14.15
C THR A 335 -3.26 11.02 15.48
N ALA A 336 -3.34 9.67 15.54
CA ALA A 336 -2.89 8.92 16.71
C ALA A 336 -1.43 9.26 17.04
N ARG A 337 -0.53 9.27 16.04
CA ARG A 337 0.87 9.63 16.21
C ARG A 337 1.04 11.05 16.77
N LYS A 338 0.29 12.04 16.28
CA LYS A 338 0.33 13.42 16.78
C LYS A 338 0.01 13.48 18.28
N LEU A 339 -0.98 12.72 18.74
CA LEU A 339 -1.32 12.61 20.16
C LEU A 339 -0.18 12.03 20.99
N PHE A 340 0.55 11.04 20.47
CA PHE A 340 1.64 10.39 21.21
C PHE A 340 2.94 11.16 21.23
N ILE A 341 3.24 11.97 20.22
CA ILE A 341 4.43 12.83 20.20
C ILE A 341 4.35 13.88 21.32
N THR A 342 3.15 14.34 21.65
CA THR A 342 2.92 15.37 22.66
C THR A 342 2.92 14.84 24.09
N VAL A 343 2.61 13.56 24.29
CA VAL A 343 2.65 12.89 25.60
C VAL A 343 4.03 12.22 25.73
N ALA A 344 4.75 12.53 26.78
CA ALA A 344 6.17 12.19 27.00
C ALA A 344 6.51 10.68 27.13
N TRP A 345 5.97 9.83 26.27
CA TRP A 345 6.25 8.38 26.19
C TRP A 345 7.61 8.05 25.60
N LYS A 346 8.49 9.03 25.52
CA LYS A 346 9.85 8.90 24.97
C LYS A 346 10.78 8.00 25.82
N GLN A 347 10.35 7.58 27.00
CA GLN A 347 11.20 6.79 27.91
C GLN A 347 11.15 5.30 27.61
N ASP A 348 9.98 4.73 27.29
CA ASP A 348 9.83 3.34 26.86
C ASP A 348 9.23 3.24 25.47
N ILE A 349 10.05 2.77 24.53
CA ILE A 349 9.68 2.69 23.10
C ILE A 349 8.65 1.59 22.87
N TYR A 350 8.75 0.47 23.57
CA TYR A 350 7.84 -0.66 23.35
C TYR A 350 6.47 -0.44 23.96
N ASP A 351 6.41 0.14 25.15
CA ASP A 351 5.12 0.52 25.77
C ASP A 351 4.41 1.60 24.94
N GLY A 352 5.18 2.60 24.46
CA GLY A 352 4.69 3.60 23.54
C GLY A 352 4.17 3.02 22.23
N LEU A 353 4.88 2.03 21.65
CA LEU A 353 4.49 1.34 20.43
C LEU A 353 3.18 0.57 20.62
N LEU A 354 3.07 -0.19 21.72
CA LEU A 354 1.86 -0.96 22.01
C LEU A 354 0.64 -0.05 22.16
N LEU A 355 0.77 1.02 22.96
CA LEU A 355 -0.31 1.98 23.17
C LEU A 355 -0.69 2.70 21.88
N TYR A 356 0.29 3.09 21.07
CA TYR A 356 0.05 3.68 19.75
C TYR A 356 -0.76 2.74 18.84
N ILE A 357 -0.42 1.46 18.78
CA ILE A 357 -1.17 0.46 17.99
C ILE A 357 -2.62 0.38 18.45
N ILE A 358 -2.85 0.27 19.77
CA ILE A 358 -4.19 0.18 20.35
C ILE A 358 -5.02 1.40 19.98
N VAL A 359 -4.48 2.60 20.19
CA VAL A 359 -5.20 3.84 19.90
C VAL A 359 -5.40 4.04 18.40
N ALA A 360 -4.40 3.73 17.57
CA ALA A 360 -4.54 3.83 16.11
C ALA A 360 -5.66 2.90 15.58
N ILE A 361 -5.75 1.69 16.10
CA ILE A 361 -6.82 0.75 15.73
C ILE A 361 -8.19 1.23 16.23
N ALA A 362 -8.29 1.71 17.48
CA ALA A 362 -9.53 2.25 18.03
C ALA A 362 -10.02 3.47 17.23
N MET A 363 -9.13 4.41 16.93
CA MET A 363 -9.43 5.56 16.07
C MET A 363 -9.85 5.14 14.67
N ALA A 364 -9.15 4.17 14.07
CA ALA A 364 -9.49 3.67 12.75
C ALA A 364 -10.88 3.03 12.72
N TRP A 365 -11.25 2.30 13.79
CA TRP A 365 -12.59 1.75 13.91
C TRP A 365 -13.65 2.85 13.94
N ALA A 366 -13.46 3.90 14.75
CA ALA A 366 -14.35 5.06 14.81
C ALA A 366 -14.43 5.80 13.47
N VAL A 367 -13.28 6.09 12.84
CA VAL A 367 -13.19 6.73 11.53
C VAL A 367 -13.89 5.91 10.45
N LYS A 368 -13.77 4.59 10.51
CA LYS A 368 -14.50 3.69 9.59
C LYS A 368 -16.01 3.88 9.70
N GLN A 369 -16.56 3.99 10.92
CA GLN A 369 -18.00 4.23 11.13
C GLN A 369 -18.44 5.55 10.48
N ILE A 370 -17.60 6.60 10.56
CA ILE A 370 -17.88 7.89 9.92
C ILE A 370 -17.83 7.74 8.39
N ILE A 371 -16.77 7.13 7.86
CA ILE A 371 -16.62 6.93 6.41
C ILE A 371 -17.79 6.11 5.84
N ASP A 372 -18.22 5.07 6.54
CA ASP A 372 -19.29 4.19 6.07
C ASP A 372 -20.67 4.89 6.02
N ARG A 373 -20.87 5.95 6.84
CA ARG A 373 -22.08 6.80 6.79
C ARG A 373 -22.11 7.80 5.65
N ILE A 374 -20.95 8.17 5.09
CA ILE A 374 -20.88 9.06 3.92
C ILE A 374 -21.25 8.24 2.69
N PRO A 375 -22.19 8.69 1.85
CA PRO A 375 -22.59 7.96 0.65
C PRO A 375 -21.41 7.62 -0.25
N ALA A 376 -21.30 6.36 -0.65
CA ALA A 376 -20.29 5.95 -1.62
C ALA A 376 -20.60 6.59 -2.99
N PRO A 377 -19.57 7.04 -3.75
CA PRO A 377 -19.79 7.54 -5.09
C PRO A 377 -20.38 6.44 -5.97
N ARG A 378 -21.33 6.82 -6.84
CA ARG A 378 -21.94 5.93 -7.85
C ARG A 378 -21.25 6.15 -9.19
N LEU A 379 -21.08 5.06 -9.95
CA LEU A 379 -20.58 5.11 -11.33
C LEU A 379 -21.69 5.56 -12.27
#